data_be2d08f2378c53175e6df2e2ab622579
#
_entry.id   be2d08f2378c53175e6df2e2ab622579
#
_cell.length_a   1.000
_cell.length_b   1.000
_cell.length_c   1.000
_cell.angle_alpha   90.00
_cell.angle_beta   90.00
_cell.angle_gamma   90.00
#
_symmetry.space_group_name_H-M   'P 1'
#
loop_
_entity.id
_entity.type
_entity.pdbx_description
1 polymer ?
#
loop_
_entity_poly.entity_id
_entity_poly.type
_entity_poly.pdbx_seq_one_letter_code
_entity_poly.pdbx_strand_id
1 'polypeptide(L)'
;MDHGLSAAILNDYFNIAVRNECFCAHPYVEKMLHMTHEDQISDLECQDNRLAWTVEPWMGMVRASFGIYNNKNDIDNLIESLKKIISNKEYYISQYSLNEEGEYKHKTFHFASKDFFSLTGTIDKDI
;
A
#
# COMPACT_ATOMS: atom_id res chain seq x y z
N MET A 1 7.58 -7.72 6.06
CA MET A 1 6.87 -6.43 6.16
C MET A 1 5.67 -6.55 5.25
N ASP A 2 4.52 -6.21 5.75
CA ASP A 2 3.25 -6.26 5.06
C ASP A 2 3.22 -5.41 3.78
N HIS A 3 2.45 -5.83 2.76
CA HIS A 3 2.35 -5.13 1.48
C HIS A 3 1.66 -3.78 1.61
N GLY A 4 0.61 -3.68 2.45
CA GLY A 4 -0.11 -2.43 2.70
C GLY A 4 0.78 -1.41 3.41
N LEU A 5 1.52 -1.86 4.44
CA LEU A 5 2.50 -1.01 5.13
C LEU A 5 3.61 -0.55 4.18
N SER A 6 4.09 -1.44 3.32
CA SER A 6 5.12 -1.09 2.31
C SER A 6 4.63 0.00 1.35
N ALA A 7 3.38 -0.12 0.90
CA ALA A 7 2.75 0.88 0.03
C ALA A 7 2.57 2.22 0.74
N ALA A 8 2.09 2.21 2.00
CA ALA A 8 1.92 3.41 2.80
C ALA A 8 3.26 4.15 3.01
N ILE A 9 4.34 3.43 3.36
CA ILE A 9 5.66 4.01 3.54
C ILE A 9 6.19 4.63 2.25
N LEU A 10 6.05 3.94 1.10
CA LEU A 10 6.48 4.45 -0.20
C LEU A 10 5.75 5.74 -0.57
N ASN A 11 4.45 5.80 -0.29
CA ASN A 11 3.64 6.99 -0.53
C ASN A 11 4.04 8.15 0.39
N ASP A 12 4.06 7.92 1.70
CA ASP A 12 4.15 8.99 2.70
C ASP A 12 5.56 9.58 2.83
N TYR A 13 6.60 8.75 2.70
CA TYR A 13 7.98 9.19 2.86
C TYR A 13 8.70 9.48 1.55
N PHE A 14 8.29 8.86 0.46
CA PHE A 14 9.02 8.91 -0.80
C PHE A 14 8.20 9.44 -1.97
N ASN A 15 6.92 9.74 -1.76
CA ASN A 15 6.00 10.22 -2.79
C ASN A 15 5.93 9.25 -4.01
N ILE A 16 5.97 7.96 -3.73
CA ILE A 16 5.92 6.90 -4.74
C ILE A 16 4.61 6.14 -4.58
N ALA A 17 3.69 6.35 -5.52
CA ALA A 17 2.42 5.64 -5.56
C ALA A 17 2.60 4.25 -6.18
N VAL A 18 2.18 3.23 -5.44
CA VAL A 18 2.18 1.83 -5.86
C VAL A 18 0.81 1.22 -5.60
N ARG A 19 0.55 0.06 -6.15
CA ARG A 19 -0.63 -0.72 -5.82
C ARG A 19 -0.23 -1.93 -4.99
N ASN A 20 -1.00 -2.24 -3.98
CA ASN A 20 -0.84 -3.40 -3.12
C ASN A 20 -1.99 -4.40 -3.24
N GLU A 21 -1.92 -5.55 -2.60
CA GLU A 21 -2.86 -6.68 -2.59
C GLU A 21 -2.69 -7.66 -3.77
N CYS A 22 -3.79 -8.30 -4.20
CA CYS A 22 -3.79 -9.32 -5.24
C CYS A 22 -4.06 -8.80 -6.65
N PHE A 23 -4.34 -7.51 -6.84
CA PHE A 23 -4.55 -6.82 -8.14
C PHE A 23 -5.61 -7.43 -9.05
N CYS A 24 -6.59 -8.19 -8.52
CA CYS A 24 -7.52 -9.03 -9.26
C CYS A 24 -6.81 -10.13 -10.09
N ALA A 25 -5.62 -10.55 -9.66
CA ALA A 25 -4.77 -11.55 -10.31
C ALA A 25 -4.36 -12.64 -9.32
N HIS A 26 -5.31 -13.13 -8.50
CA HIS A 26 -5.09 -14.11 -7.42
C HIS A 26 -4.22 -15.31 -7.86
N PRO A 27 -4.53 -16.03 -8.97
CA PRO A 27 -3.72 -17.19 -9.34
C PRO A 27 -2.26 -16.86 -9.65
N TYR A 28 -1.99 -15.63 -10.12
CA TYR A 28 -0.64 -15.17 -10.37
C TYR A 28 0.10 -14.85 -9.07
N VAL A 29 -0.57 -14.14 -8.16
CA VAL A 29 -0.01 -13.76 -6.86
C VAL A 29 0.26 -15.00 -6.01
N GLU A 30 -0.68 -15.94 -5.94
CA GLU A 30 -0.54 -17.23 -5.27
C GLU A 30 0.69 -17.99 -5.76
N LYS A 31 0.85 -18.07 -7.09
CA LYS A 31 2.01 -18.70 -7.70
C LYS A 31 3.33 -18.00 -7.35
N MET A 32 3.35 -16.68 -7.34
CA MET A 32 4.55 -15.90 -7.01
C MET A 32 4.92 -15.99 -5.53
N LEU A 33 3.93 -16.11 -4.65
CA LEU A 33 4.12 -16.30 -3.22
C LEU A 33 4.37 -17.75 -2.82
N HIS A 34 4.34 -18.68 -3.79
CA HIS A 34 4.46 -20.13 -3.56
C HIS A 34 3.43 -20.67 -2.56
N MET A 35 2.21 -20.15 -2.60
CA MET A 35 1.13 -20.53 -1.68
C MET A 35 0.77 -22.00 -1.85
N THR A 36 0.56 -22.68 -0.74
CA THR A 36 0.10 -24.08 -0.71
C THR A 36 -1.42 -24.15 -0.90
N HIS A 37 -1.93 -25.35 -1.13
CA HIS A 37 -3.39 -25.56 -1.22
C HIS A 37 -4.10 -25.25 0.11
N GLU A 38 -3.44 -25.46 1.23
CA GLU A 38 -3.97 -25.13 2.56
C GLU A 38 -4.08 -23.62 2.76
N ASP A 39 -3.08 -22.86 2.28
CA ASP A 39 -3.11 -21.40 2.29
C ASP A 39 -4.26 -20.85 1.44
N GLN A 40 -4.53 -21.46 0.27
CA GLN A 40 -5.63 -21.07 -0.62
C GLN A 40 -7.01 -21.33 -0.01
N ILE A 41 -7.20 -22.42 0.73
CA ILE A 41 -8.47 -22.72 1.43
C ILE A 41 -8.70 -21.69 2.52
N SER A 42 -7.68 -21.35 3.28
CA SER A 42 -7.75 -20.30 4.30
C SER A 42 -8.17 -18.96 3.71
N ASP A 43 -7.64 -18.58 2.55
CA ASP A 43 -7.99 -17.34 1.85
C ASP A 43 -9.45 -17.34 1.37
N LEU A 44 -9.97 -18.48 0.88
CA LEU A 44 -11.37 -18.61 0.46
C LEU A 44 -12.36 -18.52 1.63
N GLU A 45 -12.03 -19.10 2.77
CA GLU A 45 -12.84 -18.99 4.00
C GLU A 45 -12.86 -17.56 4.54
N CYS A 46 -11.78 -16.81 4.34
CA CYS A 46 -11.68 -15.40 4.68
C CYS A 46 -12.57 -14.49 3.81
N GLN A 47 -12.75 -14.82 2.53
CA GLN A 47 -13.56 -14.00 1.60
C GLN A 47 -15.07 -14.04 1.95
N ASP A 48 -15.55 -15.12 2.55
CA ASP A 48 -16.96 -15.25 2.95
C ASP A 48 -17.31 -14.49 4.24
N ASN A 49 -16.30 -14.10 5.01
CA ASN A 49 -16.47 -13.41 6.28
C ASN A 49 -15.95 -11.97 6.15
N ARG A 50 -16.86 -10.98 5.97
CA ARG A 50 -16.50 -9.55 5.84
C ARG A 50 -15.70 -8.98 7.01
N LEU A 51 -15.51 -9.74 8.08
CA LEU A 51 -14.65 -9.45 9.22
C LEU A 51 -13.25 -10.07 9.09
N ALA A 52 -13.01 -10.88 8.08
CA ALA A 52 -11.76 -11.64 7.91
C ALA A 52 -10.61 -10.86 7.26
N TRP A 53 -10.77 -9.56 7.02
CA TRP A 53 -9.66 -8.66 6.65
C TRP A 53 -8.55 -8.62 7.72
N THR A 54 -8.79 -9.23 8.87
CA THR A 54 -7.80 -9.33 9.96
C THR A 54 -6.93 -10.58 9.90
N VAL A 55 -7.20 -11.50 8.98
CA VAL A 55 -6.50 -12.79 8.91
C VAL A 55 -5.48 -12.73 7.79
N GLU A 56 -4.25 -12.54 8.19
CA GLU A 56 -3.02 -12.66 7.41
C GLU A 56 -2.68 -11.52 6.43
N PRO A 57 -2.24 -10.36 6.98
CA PRO A 57 -1.85 -9.18 6.18
C PRO A 57 -0.63 -9.38 5.26
N TRP A 58 -0.07 -10.58 5.20
CA TRP A 58 1.11 -10.92 4.40
C TRP A 58 0.80 -11.57 3.05
N MET A 59 -0.48 -11.92 2.79
CA MET A 59 -0.94 -12.51 1.52
C MET A 59 -1.18 -11.43 0.46
N GLY A 60 -0.17 -10.76 0.04
CA GLY A 60 -0.26 -9.75 -1.02
C GLY A 60 1.10 -9.32 -1.51
N MET A 61 1.10 -8.59 -2.60
CA MET A 61 2.29 -8.05 -3.23
C MET A 61 2.17 -6.54 -3.41
N VAL A 62 3.30 -5.89 -3.61
CA VAL A 62 3.35 -4.49 -4.06
C VAL A 62 3.73 -4.48 -5.52
N ARG A 63 2.92 -3.78 -6.34
CA ARG A 63 3.16 -3.61 -7.76
C ARG A 63 3.53 -2.16 -8.08
N ALA A 64 4.75 -1.96 -8.55
CA ALA A 64 5.15 -0.72 -9.19
C ALA A 64 4.90 -0.83 -10.70
N SER A 65 4.25 0.17 -11.29
CA SER A 65 3.96 0.23 -12.73
C SER A 65 4.65 1.45 -13.32
N PHE A 66 5.31 1.27 -14.44
CA PHE A 66 6.03 2.33 -15.15
C PHE A 66 5.29 2.70 -16.43
N GLY A 67 5.08 3.99 -16.62
CA GLY A 67 4.54 4.54 -17.86
C GLY A 67 5.64 5.02 -18.80
N ILE A 68 5.26 5.41 -20.02
CA ILE A 68 6.20 5.92 -21.04
C ILE A 68 6.89 7.24 -20.63
N TYR A 69 6.35 7.92 -19.63
CA TYR A 69 6.87 9.18 -19.09
C TYR A 69 7.90 8.98 -17.98
N ASN A 70 8.04 7.75 -17.47
CA ASN A 70 9.05 7.45 -16.46
C ASN A 70 10.43 7.39 -17.08
N ASN A 71 11.41 7.81 -16.31
CA ASN A 71 12.81 7.85 -16.71
C ASN A 71 13.68 7.06 -15.72
N LYS A 72 14.99 6.99 -16.02
CA LYS A 72 15.93 6.25 -15.17
C LYS A 72 15.96 6.76 -13.73
N ASN A 73 15.81 8.07 -13.51
CA ASN A 73 15.86 8.64 -12.17
C ASN A 73 14.67 8.16 -11.31
N ASP A 74 13.48 7.97 -11.91
CA ASP A 74 12.32 7.45 -11.21
C ASP A 74 12.57 6.02 -10.72
N ILE A 75 13.23 5.21 -11.55
CA ILE A 75 13.61 3.84 -11.20
C ILE A 75 14.67 3.84 -10.10
N ASP A 76 15.70 4.66 -10.23
CA ASP A 76 16.76 4.79 -9.23
C ASP A 76 16.19 5.26 -7.88
N ASN A 77 15.28 6.23 -7.89
CA ASN A 77 14.56 6.70 -6.69
C ASN A 77 13.76 5.58 -6.02
N LEU A 78 13.04 4.76 -6.78
CA LEU A 78 12.32 3.61 -6.22
C LEU A 78 13.29 2.63 -5.56
N ILE A 79 14.39 2.29 -6.24
CA ILE A 79 15.39 1.35 -5.72
C ILE A 79 16.03 1.89 -4.43
N GLU A 80 16.40 3.16 -4.40
CA GLU A 80 16.97 3.79 -3.22
C GLU A 80 15.99 3.86 -2.06
N SER A 81 14.73 4.15 -2.35
CA SER A 81 13.65 4.15 -1.35
C SER A 81 13.47 2.78 -0.72
N LEU A 82 13.43 1.72 -1.54
CA LEU A 82 13.35 0.35 -1.05
C LEU A 82 14.56 -0.04 -0.19
N LYS A 83 15.78 0.36 -0.59
CA LYS A 83 16.99 0.13 0.22
C LYS A 83 16.91 0.83 1.58
N LYS A 84 16.44 2.08 1.63
CA LYS A 84 16.24 2.84 2.86
C LYS A 84 15.21 2.18 3.77
N ILE A 85 14.09 1.72 3.20
CA ILE A 85 13.04 1.02 3.94
C ILE A 85 13.59 -0.27 4.56
N ILE A 86 14.31 -1.07 3.78
CA ILE A 86 14.89 -2.34 4.26
C ILE A 86 15.90 -2.08 5.39
N SER A 87 16.77 -1.10 5.22
CA SER A 87 17.82 -0.76 6.19
C SER A 87 17.26 -0.20 7.51
N ASN A 88 16.08 0.44 7.48
CA ASN A 88 15.46 1.08 8.64
C ASN A 88 14.07 0.50 8.94
N LYS A 89 13.86 -0.78 8.65
CA LYS A 89 12.58 -1.47 8.71
C LYS A 89 11.83 -1.23 10.03
N GLU A 90 12.50 -1.43 11.15
CA GLU A 90 11.90 -1.31 12.49
C GLU A 90 11.45 0.13 12.79
N TYR A 91 12.22 1.12 12.34
CA TYR A 91 11.82 2.52 12.45
C TYR A 91 10.51 2.78 11.73
N TYR A 92 10.41 2.41 10.45
CA TYR A 92 9.19 2.65 9.68
C TYR A 92 7.98 1.91 10.23
N ILE A 93 8.13 0.65 10.64
CA ILE A 93 7.05 -0.12 11.28
C ILE A 93 6.52 0.62 12.52
N SER A 94 7.41 1.19 13.34
CA SER A 94 7.03 1.89 14.56
C SER A 94 6.20 3.15 14.34
N GLN A 95 6.28 3.76 13.14
CA GLN A 95 5.57 5.00 12.82
C GLN A 95 4.11 4.79 12.42
N TYR A 96 3.70 3.56 12.14
CA TYR A 96 2.35 3.25 11.68
C TYR A 96 1.54 2.49 12.73
N SER A 97 0.23 2.61 12.61
CA SER A 97 -0.76 1.78 13.30
C SER A 97 -1.83 1.34 12.32
N LEU A 98 -2.37 0.15 12.55
CA LEU A 98 -3.52 -0.35 11.81
C LEU A 98 -4.79 0.29 12.37
N ASN A 99 -5.69 0.78 11.51
CA ASN A 99 -7.00 1.26 11.91
C ASN A 99 -8.02 0.10 11.94
N GLU A 100 -9.26 0.40 12.34
CA GLU A 100 -10.35 -0.58 12.40
C GLU A 100 -10.75 -1.14 11.01
N GLU A 101 -10.40 -0.42 9.96
CA GLU A 101 -10.66 -0.79 8.55
C GLU A 101 -9.54 -1.65 7.95
N GLY A 102 -8.48 -1.94 8.72
CA GLY A 102 -7.33 -2.70 8.25
C GLY A 102 -6.31 -1.89 7.42
N GLU A 103 -6.40 -0.55 7.45
CA GLU A 103 -5.47 0.33 6.75
C GLU A 103 -4.34 0.80 7.66
N TYR A 104 -3.14 0.92 7.12
CA TYR A 104 -2.01 1.52 7.83
C TYR A 104 -2.09 3.03 7.80
N LYS A 105 -2.12 3.65 8.99
CA LYS A 105 -2.09 5.11 9.17
C LYS A 105 -0.85 5.54 9.92
N HIS A 106 -0.20 6.58 9.43
CA HIS A 106 0.96 7.17 10.12
C HIS A 106 0.49 7.85 11.42
N LYS A 107 1.18 7.60 12.53
CA LYS A 107 0.77 8.05 13.88
C LYS A 107 0.74 9.56 14.05
N THR A 108 1.60 10.28 13.32
CA THR A 108 1.76 11.73 13.47
C THR A 108 1.50 12.51 12.20
N PHE A 109 1.59 11.89 11.04
CA PHE A 109 1.34 12.55 9.75
C PHE A 109 -0.07 12.26 9.28
N HIS A 110 -0.87 13.31 9.05
CA HIS A 110 -2.22 13.23 8.52
C HIS A 110 -2.35 14.19 7.36
N PHE A 111 -2.53 13.64 6.17
CA PHE A 111 -2.84 14.45 5.00
C PHE A 111 -4.36 14.62 4.89
N ALA A 112 -4.84 15.80 5.24
CA ALA A 112 -6.24 16.15 5.08
C ALA A 112 -6.50 16.62 3.64
N SER A 113 -6.79 15.70 2.74
CA SER A 113 -7.02 16.01 1.32
C SER A 113 -8.12 17.07 1.09
N LYS A 114 -9.10 17.14 1.99
CA LYS A 114 -10.18 18.12 1.96
C LYS A 114 -9.70 19.57 2.09
N ASP A 115 -8.55 19.79 2.72
CA ASP A 115 -7.98 21.12 2.89
C ASP A 115 -7.29 21.62 1.61
N PHE A 116 -6.96 20.71 0.70
CA PHE A 116 -6.24 21.00 -0.55
C PHE A 116 -7.11 20.82 -1.79
N PHE A 117 -8.16 19.99 -1.71
CA PHE A 117 -9.04 19.68 -2.82
C PHE A 117 -10.50 19.82 -2.39
N SER A 118 -11.16 20.86 -2.87
CA SER A 118 -12.61 21.00 -2.76
C SER A 118 -13.20 21.07 -4.17
N LEU A 119 -14.09 20.14 -4.50
CA LEU A 119 -14.85 20.18 -5.75
C LEU A 119 -15.91 21.27 -5.76
N THR A 120 -16.24 21.83 -4.59
CA THR A 120 -17.32 22.81 -4.43
C THR A 120 -16.86 24.19 -3.94
N GLY A 121 -15.60 24.35 -3.62
CA GLY A 121 -15.11 25.49 -2.84
C GLY A 121 -14.44 26.64 -3.58
N THR A 122 -14.30 26.59 -4.91
CA THR A 122 -13.43 27.55 -5.61
C THR A 122 -14.13 28.37 -6.69
N ILE A 123 -15.44 28.24 -6.88
CA ILE A 123 -16.13 28.95 -7.93
C ILE A 123 -16.88 30.19 -7.42
N ASP A 124 -17.05 30.39 -6.12
CA ASP A 124 -17.88 31.42 -5.55
C ASP A 124 -17.18 32.52 -4.74
N LYS A 125 -15.94 32.86 -5.08
CA LYS A 125 -15.38 34.10 -4.51
C LYS A 125 -14.59 34.82 -5.60
N ASP A 126 -15.18 35.90 -6.05
CA ASP A 126 -14.67 36.95 -6.95
C ASP A 126 -15.17 36.84 -8.41
N ILE A 127 -16.47 37.15 -8.57
CA ILE A 127 -17.00 37.94 -9.68
C ILE A 127 -17.87 39.03 -9.10
#